data_88973f4785afc9f2de50df52223ad043
#
_entry.id   88973f4785afc9f2de50df52223ad043
#
_cell.length_a   1.000
_cell.length_b   1.000
_cell.length_c   1.000
_cell.angle_alpha   90.00
_cell.angle_beta   90.00
_cell.angle_gamma   90.00
#
_symmetry.space_group_name_H-M   'P 1'
#
loop_
_entity.id
_entity.type
_entity.pdbx_description
1 polymer ?
#
loop_
_entity_poly.entity_id
_entity_poly.type
_entity_poly.pdbx_seq_one_letter_code
_entity_poly.pdbx_strand_id
1 'polypeptide(L)'
;MATFSRSLEQWHHRALALANEGRDKYASLEHLLLALIDDPDAATVMRACNVDRDKLRRDLIAYIEAEREKFATDEEGSKPTAGFQRVIQRAVIHVQSSGREEVTGVHVLVAIVAERESQAAALMQEQGMTRYDMTRYISHGIAKSDVVPSGRESRDDPGQHIVSDRPSGLSARVLLLNDDYTPMEFVVHVLERVFDKDRETATRIMLEVHHKGILACGIYPYDAAVAKVREVLDFAREHQHPLQCVLERSSSI
;
A
#
# COMPACT_ATOMS: atom_id res chain seq x y z
N MET A 1 19.72 4.23 12.49
CA MET A 1 18.69 3.68 13.39
C MET A 1 17.41 4.42 13.06
N ALA A 2 16.35 3.72 12.63
CA ALA A 2 15.05 4.39 12.46
C ALA A 2 14.61 4.91 13.82
N THR A 3 14.37 6.20 13.91
CA THR A 3 13.81 6.82 15.10
C THR A 3 12.35 6.42 15.18
N PHE A 4 11.92 5.91 16.32
CA PHE A 4 10.51 5.76 16.59
C PHE A 4 9.89 7.16 16.54
N SER A 5 8.95 7.38 15.64
CA SER A 5 8.24 8.64 15.59
C SER A 5 7.47 8.83 16.89
N ARG A 6 7.23 10.07 17.29
CA ARG A 6 6.31 10.36 18.41
C ARG A 6 4.94 9.71 18.20
N SER A 7 4.53 9.57 16.97
CA SER A 7 3.29 8.89 16.60
C SER A 7 3.33 7.40 16.92
N LEU A 8 4.42 6.66 16.63
CA LEU A 8 4.50 5.23 16.93
C LEU A 8 4.39 4.96 18.44
N GLU A 9 5.08 5.77 19.25
CA GLU A 9 4.95 5.68 20.71
C GLU A 9 3.50 5.95 21.15
N GLN A 10 2.83 6.93 20.55
CA GLN A 10 1.45 7.27 20.87
C GLN A 10 0.47 6.13 20.58
N TRP A 11 0.54 5.47 19.40
CA TRP A 11 -0.37 4.34 19.11
C TRP A 11 -0.08 3.13 19.97
N HIS A 12 1.19 2.84 20.20
CA HIS A 12 1.58 1.75 21.09
C HIS A 12 1.02 1.96 22.49
N HIS A 13 1.23 3.16 23.07
CA HIS A 13 0.68 3.52 24.37
C HIS A 13 -0.86 3.51 24.37
N ARG A 14 -1.49 4.03 23.30
CA ARG A 14 -2.95 4.05 23.21
C ARG A 14 -3.53 2.63 23.10
N ALA A 15 -2.93 1.76 22.31
CA ALA A 15 -3.37 0.37 22.21
C ALA A 15 -3.25 -0.38 23.53
N LEU A 16 -2.15 -0.16 24.27
CA LEU A 16 -1.99 -0.72 25.62
C LEU A 16 -2.99 -0.10 26.60
N ALA A 17 -3.25 1.20 26.54
CA ALA A 17 -4.23 1.86 27.38
C ALA A 17 -5.65 1.30 27.16
N LEU A 18 -6.05 1.12 25.89
CA LEU A 18 -7.34 0.50 25.54
C LEU A 18 -7.48 -0.92 26.12
N ALA A 19 -6.42 -1.73 26.02
CA ALA A 19 -6.41 -3.07 26.59
C ALA A 19 -6.49 -3.02 28.14
N ASN A 20 -5.76 -2.12 28.77
CA ASN A 20 -5.79 -1.92 30.23
C ASN A 20 -7.17 -1.44 30.73
N GLU A 21 -7.80 -0.49 30.02
CA GLU A 21 -9.15 -0.01 30.33
C GLU A 21 -10.18 -1.15 30.26
N GLY A 22 -10.01 -2.06 29.28
CA GLY A 22 -10.81 -3.27 29.15
C GLY A 22 -10.47 -4.38 30.15
N ARG A 23 -9.39 -4.26 30.93
CA ARG A 23 -8.82 -5.33 31.75
C ARG A 23 -8.44 -6.58 30.94
N ASP A 24 -8.02 -6.37 29.71
CA ASP A 24 -7.56 -7.43 28.84
C ASP A 24 -6.09 -7.77 29.16
N LYS A 25 -5.78 -9.04 29.33
CA LYS A 25 -4.40 -9.50 29.61
C LYS A 25 -3.42 -9.14 28.50
N TYR A 26 -3.92 -9.05 27.27
CA TYR A 26 -3.09 -8.80 26.10
C TYR A 26 -3.64 -7.67 25.23
N ALA A 27 -2.77 -6.76 24.81
CA ALA A 27 -3.05 -5.84 23.73
C ALA A 27 -2.85 -6.55 22.38
N SER A 28 -3.92 -6.77 21.66
CA SER A 28 -3.96 -7.48 20.38
C SER A 28 -3.84 -6.52 19.18
N LEU A 29 -3.86 -7.07 17.96
CA LEU A 29 -3.86 -6.27 16.72
C LEU A 29 -5.15 -5.46 16.56
N GLU A 30 -6.24 -5.91 17.13
CA GLU A 30 -7.52 -5.19 17.15
C GLU A 30 -7.43 -3.91 17.99
N HIS A 31 -6.75 -3.95 19.12
CA HIS A 31 -6.45 -2.76 19.93
C HIS A 31 -5.53 -1.79 19.18
N LEU A 32 -4.51 -2.32 18.47
CA LEU A 32 -3.62 -1.51 17.65
C LEU A 32 -4.36 -0.83 16.49
N LEU A 33 -5.20 -1.58 15.78
CA LEU A 33 -6.00 -1.03 14.69
C LEU A 33 -7.00 0.02 15.21
N LEU A 34 -7.63 -0.23 16.36
CA LEU A 34 -8.54 0.73 17.00
C LEU A 34 -7.81 2.05 17.35
N ALA A 35 -6.57 1.98 17.82
CA ALA A 35 -5.74 3.17 18.05
C ALA A 35 -5.38 3.90 16.75
N LEU A 36 -5.18 3.16 15.65
CA LEU A 36 -4.82 3.73 14.34
C LEU A 36 -5.98 4.38 13.59
N ILE A 37 -7.24 4.06 13.91
CA ILE A 37 -8.42 4.69 13.26
C ILE A 37 -8.40 6.21 13.41
N ASP A 38 -7.84 6.73 14.49
CA ASP A 38 -7.75 8.16 14.77
C ASP A 38 -6.42 8.79 14.35
N ASP A 39 -5.47 7.99 13.86
CA ASP A 39 -4.23 8.50 13.31
C ASP A 39 -4.49 9.23 11.98
N PRO A 40 -4.01 10.47 11.80
CA PRO A 40 -4.33 11.27 10.60
C PRO A 40 -3.90 10.63 9.30
N ASP A 41 -2.72 9.99 9.28
CA ASP A 41 -2.15 9.38 8.08
C ASP A 41 -2.87 8.07 7.73
N ALA A 42 -3.08 7.19 8.74
CA ALA A 42 -3.85 5.96 8.57
C ALA A 42 -5.31 6.25 8.19
N ALA A 43 -5.95 7.25 8.80
CA ALA A 43 -7.30 7.68 8.47
C ALA A 43 -7.43 8.17 7.02
N THR A 44 -6.40 8.82 6.50
CA THR A 44 -6.38 9.28 5.11
C THR A 44 -6.30 8.09 4.14
N VAL A 45 -5.47 7.10 4.42
CA VAL A 45 -5.39 5.85 3.63
C VAL A 45 -6.71 5.06 3.71
N MET A 46 -7.30 4.92 4.90
CA MET A 46 -8.60 4.25 5.08
C MET A 46 -9.69 4.92 4.22
N ARG A 47 -9.73 6.26 4.21
CA ARG A 47 -10.67 7.04 3.39
C ARG A 47 -10.43 6.81 1.89
N ALA A 48 -9.18 6.82 1.44
CA ALA A 48 -8.82 6.57 0.06
C ALA A 48 -9.18 5.14 -0.40
N CYS A 49 -9.26 4.20 0.54
CA CYS A 49 -9.71 2.82 0.32
C CYS A 49 -11.23 2.63 0.51
N ASN A 50 -12.01 3.70 0.69
CA ASN A 50 -13.46 3.68 0.92
C ASN A 50 -13.89 2.93 2.20
N VAL A 51 -13.06 2.94 3.25
CA VAL A 51 -13.38 2.32 4.54
C VAL A 51 -14.31 3.20 5.36
N ASP A 52 -15.43 2.64 5.84
CA ASP A 52 -16.26 3.23 6.88
C ASP A 52 -15.59 3.03 8.24
N ARG A 53 -14.89 4.08 8.70
CA ARG A 53 -14.14 4.05 9.97
C ARG A 53 -15.04 3.88 11.20
N ASP A 54 -16.27 4.39 11.14
CA ASP A 54 -17.20 4.27 12.26
C ASP A 54 -17.73 2.84 12.36
N LYS A 55 -17.99 2.21 11.21
CA LYS A 55 -18.33 0.78 11.18
C LYS A 55 -17.15 -0.06 11.68
N LEU A 56 -15.94 0.17 11.15
CA LEU A 56 -14.73 -0.55 11.56
C LEU A 56 -14.49 -0.44 13.08
N ARG A 57 -14.69 0.74 13.65
CA ARG A 57 -14.58 0.98 15.09
C ARG A 57 -15.58 0.15 15.89
N ARG A 58 -16.85 0.15 15.48
CA ARG A 58 -17.90 -0.64 16.14
C ARG A 58 -17.60 -2.14 16.09
N ASP A 59 -17.19 -2.62 14.94
CA ASP A 59 -16.90 -4.05 14.72
C ASP A 59 -15.68 -4.50 15.55
N LEU A 60 -14.64 -3.66 15.64
CA LEU A 60 -13.45 -3.91 16.49
C LEU A 60 -13.80 -3.93 17.98
N ILE A 61 -14.60 -2.97 18.46
CA ILE A 61 -15.04 -2.92 19.86
C ILE A 61 -15.86 -4.14 20.18
N ALA A 62 -16.83 -4.50 19.33
CA ALA A 62 -17.68 -5.66 19.54
C ALA A 62 -16.87 -6.96 19.60
N TYR A 63 -15.84 -7.10 18.73
CA TYR A 63 -14.96 -8.26 18.76
C TYR A 63 -14.11 -8.32 20.03
N ILE A 64 -13.49 -7.20 20.42
CA ILE A 64 -12.69 -7.12 21.65
C ILE A 64 -13.53 -7.47 22.87
N GLU A 65 -14.77 -6.95 22.95
CA GLU A 65 -15.68 -7.25 24.04
C GLU A 65 -16.10 -8.71 24.10
N ALA A 66 -16.35 -9.33 22.92
CA ALA A 66 -16.70 -10.75 22.84
C ALA A 66 -15.53 -11.68 23.25
N GLU A 67 -14.30 -11.28 22.98
CA GLU A 67 -13.11 -12.05 23.36
C GLU A 67 -12.67 -11.81 24.83
N ARG A 68 -13.15 -10.72 25.46
CA ARG A 68 -12.75 -10.31 26.81
C ARG A 68 -12.97 -11.39 27.87
N GLU A 69 -14.06 -12.14 27.81
CA GLU A 69 -14.34 -13.23 28.74
C GLU A 69 -13.26 -14.32 28.74
N LYS A 70 -12.57 -14.48 27.63
CA LYS A 70 -11.49 -15.49 27.48
C LYS A 70 -10.14 -15.00 28.03
N PHE A 71 -9.92 -13.68 28.09
CA PHE A 71 -8.61 -13.09 28.35
C PHE A 71 -8.61 -12.04 29.47
N ALA A 72 -9.71 -11.89 30.22
CA ALA A 72 -9.77 -10.99 31.36
C ALA A 72 -8.73 -11.35 32.43
N THR A 73 -8.10 -10.36 33.04
CA THR A 73 -7.13 -10.55 34.09
C THR A 73 -7.30 -9.49 35.19
N ASP A 74 -7.00 -9.88 36.43
CA ASP A 74 -6.89 -8.96 37.54
C ASP A 74 -5.44 -8.45 37.72
N GLU A 75 -4.50 -8.90 36.88
CA GLU A 75 -3.11 -8.43 36.91
C GLU A 75 -3.03 -7.02 36.27
N GLU A 76 -2.25 -6.13 36.90
CA GLU A 76 -1.99 -4.81 36.33
C GLU A 76 -1.05 -4.90 35.12
N GLY A 77 -1.47 -4.32 34.02
CA GLY A 77 -0.66 -4.09 32.82
C GLY A 77 -0.80 -5.12 31.72
N SER A 78 -1.53 -4.75 30.68
CA SER A 78 -1.64 -5.55 29.45
C SER A 78 -0.30 -5.65 28.71
N LYS A 79 -0.03 -6.81 28.11
CA LYS A 79 1.19 -7.06 27.33
C LYS A 79 0.85 -7.18 25.84
N PRO A 80 1.69 -6.68 24.91
CA PRO A 80 1.43 -6.85 23.50
C PRO A 80 1.52 -8.35 23.12
N THR A 81 0.58 -8.79 22.28
CA THR A 81 0.63 -10.15 21.70
C THR A 81 1.83 -10.33 20.78
N ALA A 82 2.19 -11.57 20.48
CA ALA A 82 3.24 -11.88 19.50
C ALA A 82 2.89 -11.30 18.10
N GLY A 83 1.61 -11.31 17.69
CA GLY A 83 1.16 -10.68 16.45
C GLY A 83 1.37 -9.17 16.44
N PHE A 84 1.05 -8.50 17.54
CA PHE A 84 1.31 -7.08 17.71
C PHE A 84 2.81 -6.75 17.53
N GLN A 85 3.69 -7.50 18.21
CA GLN A 85 5.13 -7.29 18.12
C GLN A 85 5.66 -7.52 16.70
N ARG A 86 5.20 -8.59 16.02
CA ARG A 86 5.58 -8.87 14.63
C ARG A 86 5.19 -7.76 13.67
N VAL A 87 4.00 -7.19 13.82
CA VAL A 87 3.51 -6.09 12.98
C VAL A 87 4.40 -4.86 13.14
N ILE A 88 4.70 -4.47 14.39
CA ILE A 88 5.60 -3.33 14.64
C ILE A 88 6.99 -3.60 14.06
N GLN A 89 7.55 -4.79 14.28
CA GLN A 89 8.86 -5.16 13.75
C GLN A 89 8.87 -5.14 12.21
N ARG A 90 7.82 -5.66 11.56
CA ARG A 90 7.68 -5.64 10.09
C ARG A 90 7.63 -4.22 9.55
N ALA A 91 6.88 -3.32 10.19
CA ALA A 91 6.81 -1.91 9.81
C ALA A 91 8.18 -1.22 9.91
N VAL A 92 8.92 -1.47 10.99
CA VAL A 92 10.28 -0.94 11.19
C VAL A 92 11.25 -1.45 10.11
N ILE A 93 11.25 -2.76 9.85
CA ILE A 93 12.11 -3.37 8.82
C ILE A 93 11.79 -2.78 7.44
N HIS A 94 10.51 -2.63 7.11
CA HIS A 94 10.09 -2.05 5.83
C HIS A 94 10.62 -0.62 5.65
N VAL A 95 10.44 0.23 6.66
CA VAL A 95 10.91 1.63 6.64
C VAL A 95 12.43 1.70 6.48
N GLN A 96 13.17 0.84 7.22
CA GLN A 96 14.62 0.78 7.11
C GLN A 96 15.10 0.32 5.73
N SER A 97 14.44 -0.70 5.16
CA SER A 97 14.80 -1.20 3.83
C SER A 97 14.47 -0.23 2.70
N SER A 98 13.47 0.62 2.89
CA SER A 98 13.06 1.68 1.94
C SER A 98 13.88 2.98 2.09
N GLY A 99 14.89 3.00 2.97
CA GLY A 99 15.72 4.19 3.21
C GLY A 99 14.98 5.36 3.87
N ARG A 100 13.81 5.10 4.46
CA ARG A 100 13.02 6.09 5.21
C ARG A 100 13.46 6.13 6.67
N GLU A 101 13.29 7.27 7.31
CA GLU A 101 13.77 7.48 8.69
C GLU A 101 12.68 7.25 9.74
N GLU A 102 11.39 7.36 9.35
CA GLU A 102 10.28 7.40 10.30
C GLU A 102 9.20 6.34 10.00
N VAL A 103 8.81 5.59 11.03
CA VAL A 103 7.68 4.66 10.98
C VAL A 103 6.40 5.43 11.29
N THR A 104 5.47 5.49 10.33
CA THR A 104 4.17 6.17 10.47
C THR A 104 3.04 5.16 10.64
N GLY A 105 1.83 5.62 11.01
CA GLY A 105 0.62 4.78 11.12
C GLY A 105 0.28 4.02 9.86
N VAL A 106 0.64 4.58 8.72
CA VAL A 106 0.46 3.96 7.41
C VAL A 106 1.28 2.66 7.27
N HIS A 107 2.55 2.67 7.70
CA HIS A 107 3.41 1.47 7.64
C HIS A 107 2.89 0.36 8.55
N VAL A 108 2.38 0.73 9.72
CA VAL A 108 1.76 -0.22 10.67
C VAL A 108 0.46 -0.78 10.09
N LEU A 109 -0.37 0.05 9.48
CA LEU A 109 -1.62 -0.36 8.84
C LEU A 109 -1.38 -1.40 7.72
N VAL A 110 -0.40 -1.17 6.85
CA VAL A 110 0.00 -2.13 5.81
C VAL A 110 0.51 -3.43 6.42
N ALA A 111 1.26 -3.35 7.53
CA ALA A 111 1.77 -4.52 8.21
C ALA A 111 0.66 -5.34 8.89
N ILE A 112 -0.42 -4.71 9.41
CA ILE A 112 -1.59 -5.41 9.97
C ILE A 112 -2.29 -6.24 8.89
N VAL A 113 -2.53 -5.67 7.70
CA VAL A 113 -3.19 -6.40 6.60
C VAL A 113 -2.38 -7.62 6.13
N ALA A 114 -1.08 -7.64 6.36
CA ALA A 114 -0.24 -8.80 6.07
C ALA A 114 -0.40 -9.96 7.08
N GLU A 115 -0.99 -9.71 8.26
CA GLU A 115 -1.33 -10.74 9.27
C GLU A 115 -2.71 -11.34 8.95
N ARG A 116 -2.79 -12.14 7.89
CA ARG A 116 -4.05 -12.65 7.31
C ARG A 116 -4.93 -13.46 8.27
N GLU A 117 -4.34 -14.01 9.33
CA GLU A 117 -5.05 -14.80 10.34
C GLU A 117 -5.62 -13.93 11.48
N SER A 118 -5.39 -12.62 11.48
CA SER A 118 -5.91 -11.70 12.49
C SER A 118 -7.32 -11.23 12.13
N GLN A 119 -8.16 -11.03 13.16
CA GLN A 119 -9.48 -10.43 12.97
C GLN A 119 -9.38 -8.97 12.50
N ALA A 120 -8.35 -8.26 12.92
CA ALA A 120 -8.08 -6.90 12.44
C ALA A 120 -7.93 -6.86 10.91
N ALA A 121 -7.16 -7.78 10.32
CA ALA A 121 -7.02 -7.89 8.88
C ALA A 121 -8.33 -8.33 8.20
N ALA A 122 -9.07 -9.27 8.80
CA ALA A 122 -10.35 -9.74 8.28
C ALA A 122 -11.39 -8.60 8.21
N LEU A 123 -11.54 -7.80 9.28
CA LEU A 123 -12.47 -6.66 9.32
C LEU A 123 -12.13 -5.58 8.28
N MET A 124 -10.85 -5.32 8.03
CA MET A 124 -10.44 -4.44 6.94
C MET A 124 -10.77 -5.02 5.56
N GLN A 125 -10.56 -6.32 5.37
CA GLN A 125 -10.91 -7.02 4.13
C GLN A 125 -12.41 -7.04 3.86
N GLU A 126 -13.25 -7.22 4.89
CA GLU A 126 -14.72 -7.17 4.79
C GLU A 126 -15.21 -5.82 4.26
N GLN A 127 -14.49 -4.75 4.54
CA GLN A 127 -14.75 -3.43 3.95
C GLN A 127 -14.06 -3.22 2.59
N GLY A 128 -13.47 -4.29 2.04
CA GLY A 128 -12.81 -4.28 0.75
C GLY A 128 -11.47 -3.56 0.73
N MET A 129 -10.86 -3.29 1.88
CA MET A 129 -9.53 -2.70 1.96
C MET A 129 -8.46 -3.74 1.67
N THR A 130 -7.84 -3.68 0.50
CA THR A 130 -6.78 -4.61 0.11
C THR A 130 -5.39 -3.99 0.33
N ARG A 131 -4.36 -4.86 0.45
CA ARG A 131 -2.97 -4.39 0.49
C ARG A 131 -2.63 -3.58 -0.77
N TYR A 132 -3.10 -4.01 -1.93
CA TYR A 132 -2.90 -3.31 -3.20
C TYR A 132 -3.46 -1.89 -3.19
N ASP A 133 -4.72 -1.71 -2.76
CA ASP A 133 -5.36 -0.39 -2.72
C ASP A 133 -4.58 0.57 -1.79
N MET A 134 -4.17 0.08 -0.61
CA MET A 134 -3.38 0.86 0.33
C MET A 134 -2.03 1.29 -0.23
N THR A 135 -1.24 0.32 -0.70
CA THR A 135 0.12 0.59 -1.18
C THR A 135 0.11 1.45 -2.44
N ARG A 136 -0.88 1.29 -3.31
CA ARG A 136 -1.08 2.15 -4.49
C ARG A 136 -1.37 3.60 -4.10
N TYR A 137 -2.23 3.81 -3.10
CA TYR A 137 -2.48 5.16 -2.61
C TYR A 137 -1.26 5.77 -1.93
N ILE A 138 -0.56 5.00 -1.09
CA ILE A 138 0.63 5.46 -0.35
C ILE A 138 1.76 5.86 -1.32
N SER A 139 1.98 5.07 -2.38
CA SER A 139 3.09 5.30 -3.32
C SER A 139 2.76 6.34 -4.39
N HIS A 140 1.51 6.38 -4.84
CA HIS A 140 1.15 7.13 -6.06
C HIS A 140 -0.03 8.09 -5.88
N GLY A 141 -0.64 8.13 -4.69
CA GLY A 141 -1.79 9.00 -4.41
C GLY A 141 -3.11 8.56 -5.09
N ILE A 142 -3.15 7.35 -5.66
CA ILE A 142 -4.30 6.88 -6.45
C ILE A 142 -5.29 6.16 -5.52
N ALA A 143 -6.44 6.80 -5.27
CA ALA A 143 -7.48 6.25 -4.43
C ALA A 143 -8.26 5.11 -5.12
N LYS A 144 -8.94 4.29 -4.32
CA LYS A 144 -9.74 3.17 -4.81
C LYS A 144 -10.91 3.63 -5.68
N SER A 145 -11.51 4.77 -5.37
CA SER A 145 -12.58 5.40 -6.15
C SER A 145 -12.15 5.85 -7.54
N ASP A 146 -10.85 6.08 -7.74
CA ASP A 146 -10.31 6.54 -9.03
C ASP A 146 -10.14 5.38 -10.02
N VAL A 147 -10.39 4.13 -9.56
CA VAL A 147 -10.40 2.94 -10.42
C VAL A 147 -11.81 2.68 -10.93
N VAL A 148 -12.11 3.11 -12.13
CA VAL A 148 -13.37 2.76 -12.79
C VAL A 148 -13.34 1.29 -13.21
N PRO A 149 -14.39 0.49 -12.89
CA PRO A 149 -14.51 -0.87 -13.40
C PRO A 149 -14.53 -0.82 -14.93
N SER A 150 -13.75 -1.71 -15.57
CA SER A 150 -13.66 -1.87 -17.03
C SER A 150 -15.06 -1.95 -17.65
N GLY A 151 -15.57 -0.84 -18.19
CA GLY A 151 -16.90 -0.78 -18.81
C GLY A 151 -17.52 0.61 -18.93
N ARG A 152 -16.99 1.62 -18.28
CA ARG A 152 -17.38 3.01 -18.50
C ARG A 152 -16.13 3.88 -18.62
N GLU A 153 -15.96 4.50 -19.79
CA GLU A 153 -14.96 5.52 -20.04
C GLU A 153 -15.16 6.67 -19.05
N SER A 154 -14.40 6.73 -17.98
CA SER A 154 -14.28 7.93 -17.17
C SER A 154 -12.91 8.59 -17.38
N ARG A 155 -12.98 9.89 -17.52
CA ARG A 155 -11.93 10.79 -18.03
C ARG A 155 -10.74 11.03 -17.10
N ASP A 156 -10.65 10.35 -15.93
CA ASP A 156 -9.71 10.68 -14.86
C ASP A 156 -8.87 9.48 -14.36
N ASP A 157 -8.68 8.42 -15.15
CA ASP A 157 -7.66 7.39 -14.86
C ASP A 157 -6.28 7.98 -15.19
N PRO A 158 -5.27 7.99 -14.28
CA PRO A 158 -3.92 8.49 -14.59
C PRO A 158 -3.20 7.68 -15.68
N GLY A 159 -3.68 6.45 -16.00
CA GLY A 159 -3.37 5.78 -17.27
C GLY A 159 -4.15 6.35 -18.46
N GLN A 160 -5.13 7.25 -18.23
CA GLN A 160 -6.00 7.88 -19.22
C GLN A 160 -5.77 9.40 -19.40
N HIS A 161 -4.62 9.97 -19.08
CA HIS A 161 -4.15 11.12 -19.82
C HIS A 161 -3.83 10.75 -21.28
N ILE A 162 -4.64 9.84 -21.83
CA ILE A 162 -4.75 9.56 -23.26
C ILE A 162 -5.75 10.59 -23.79
N VAL A 163 -5.21 11.76 -24.10
CA VAL A 163 -5.95 12.80 -24.80
C VAL A 163 -6.61 12.22 -26.05
N SER A 164 -7.89 12.48 -26.21
CA SER A 164 -8.78 12.04 -27.28
C SER A 164 -8.47 12.64 -28.68
N ASP A 165 -7.21 12.87 -29.00
CA ASP A 165 -6.74 13.11 -30.36
C ASP A 165 -5.73 12.03 -30.72
N ARG A 166 -6.13 11.09 -31.57
CA ARG A 166 -5.25 10.10 -32.19
C ARG A 166 -4.41 10.77 -33.27
N PRO A 167 -3.18 11.18 -33.00
CA PRO A 167 -2.28 11.61 -34.06
C PRO A 167 -1.57 10.38 -34.60
N SER A 168 -1.93 9.98 -35.80
CA SER A 168 -1.21 8.95 -36.55
C SER A 168 0.25 9.40 -36.71
N GLY A 169 1.21 8.58 -36.21
CA GLY A 169 2.65 8.81 -36.40
C GLY A 169 3.44 9.32 -35.19
N LEU A 170 2.83 9.50 -34.01
CA LEU A 170 3.56 9.94 -32.81
C LEU A 170 4.11 8.74 -32.03
N SER A 171 5.34 8.90 -31.54
CA SER A 171 5.96 8.01 -30.58
C SER A 171 5.70 8.51 -29.15
N ALA A 172 5.58 7.59 -28.21
CA ALA A 172 5.47 7.89 -26.79
C ALA A 172 6.57 7.18 -25.99
N ARG A 173 7.06 7.84 -24.95
CA ARG A 173 7.91 7.22 -23.94
C ARG A 173 7.03 6.51 -22.94
N VAL A 174 7.45 5.32 -22.57
CA VAL A 174 6.86 4.58 -21.46
C VAL A 174 7.75 4.76 -20.25
N LEU A 175 7.22 5.36 -19.20
CA LEU A 175 7.94 5.68 -17.97
C LEU A 175 7.48 4.76 -16.86
N LEU A 176 8.42 4.12 -16.15
CA LEU A 176 8.16 3.33 -14.96
C LEU A 176 8.41 4.20 -13.71
N LEU A 177 7.49 4.12 -12.74
CA LEU A 177 7.57 4.88 -11.49
C LEU A 177 8.03 3.96 -10.36
N ASN A 178 8.93 4.46 -9.51
CA ASN A 178 9.35 3.75 -8.31
C ASN A 178 8.26 3.73 -7.24
N ASP A 179 8.23 2.64 -6.48
CA ASP A 179 7.52 2.54 -5.22
C ASP A 179 8.31 1.66 -4.22
N ASP A 180 7.99 1.77 -2.93
CA ASP A 180 8.71 1.06 -1.86
C ASP A 180 8.13 -0.33 -1.53
N TYR A 181 7.09 -0.78 -2.25
CA TYR A 181 6.35 -2.00 -1.95
C TYR A 181 6.49 -3.09 -3.01
N THR A 182 6.86 -2.72 -4.23
CA THR A 182 7.08 -3.66 -5.33
C THR A 182 8.48 -4.27 -5.21
N PRO A 183 8.60 -5.62 -5.15
CA PRO A 183 9.91 -6.26 -5.12
C PRO A 183 10.74 -5.93 -6.35
N MET A 184 12.04 -5.67 -6.17
CA MET A 184 12.98 -5.38 -7.27
C MET A 184 12.97 -6.47 -8.34
N GLU A 185 12.91 -7.75 -7.94
CA GLU A 185 12.83 -8.88 -8.87
C GLU A 185 11.56 -8.86 -9.72
N PHE A 186 10.44 -8.39 -9.17
CA PHE A 186 9.20 -8.23 -9.93
C PHE A 186 9.36 -7.15 -11.00
N VAL A 187 10.00 -6.02 -10.68
CA VAL A 187 10.29 -4.95 -11.64
C VAL A 187 11.18 -5.46 -12.77
N VAL A 188 12.23 -6.22 -12.45
CA VAL A 188 13.10 -6.87 -13.46
C VAL A 188 12.27 -7.78 -14.35
N HIS A 189 11.40 -8.63 -13.77
CA HIS A 189 10.55 -9.54 -14.53
C HIS A 189 9.58 -8.80 -15.45
N VAL A 190 8.98 -7.69 -15.02
CA VAL A 190 8.14 -6.83 -15.88
C VAL A 190 8.94 -6.27 -17.04
N LEU A 191 10.16 -5.82 -16.81
CA LEU A 191 11.04 -5.27 -17.86
C LEU A 191 11.46 -6.33 -18.89
N GLU A 192 11.75 -7.54 -18.43
CA GLU A 192 12.05 -8.69 -19.33
C GLU A 192 10.81 -9.06 -20.15
N ARG A 193 9.66 -9.24 -19.50
CA ARG A 193 8.44 -9.77 -20.11
C ARG A 193 7.73 -8.78 -21.05
N VAL A 194 7.56 -7.54 -20.59
CA VAL A 194 6.73 -6.54 -21.32
C VAL A 194 7.58 -5.70 -22.26
N PHE A 195 8.82 -5.40 -21.90
CA PHE A 195 9.70 -4.50 -22.66
C PHE A 195 10.82 -5.21 -23.42
N ASP A 196 10.82 -6.56 -23.41
CA ASP A 196 11.80 -7.39 -24.11
C ASP A 196 13.26 -7.01 -23.77
N LYS A 197 13.51 -6.64 -22.52
CA LYS A 197 14.87 -6.33 -22.03
C LYS A 197 15.56 -7.60 -21.60
N ASP A 198 16.86 -7.72 -21.94
CA ASP A 198 17.68 -8.75 -21.30
C ASP A 198 17.84 -8.46 -19.81
N ARG A 199 18.17 -9.49 -19.01
CA ARG A 199 18.23 -9.42 -17.56
C ARG A 199 19.21 -8.37 -17.05
N GLU A 200 20.33 -8.17 -17.73
CA GLU A 200 21.34 -7.18 -17.33
C GLU A 200 20.78 -5.75 -17.51
N THR A 201 20.22 -5.48 -18.69
CA THR A 201 19.57 -4.19 -18.99
C THR A 201 18.37 -3.93 -18.07
N ALA A 202 17.52 -4.96 -17.83
CA ALA A 202 16.39 -4.86 -16.93
C ALA A 202 16.82 -4.52 -15.48
N THR A 203 17.86 -5.19 -15.00
CA THR A 203 18.42 -4.92 -13.66
C THR A 203 18.96 -3.49 -13.56
N ARG A 204 19.67 -3.01 -14.58
CA ARG A 204 20.19 -1.64 -14.63
C ARG A 204 19.05 -0.61 -14.62
N ILE A 205 18.01 -0.81 -15.45
CA ILE A 205 16.82 0.07 -15.50
C ILE A 205 16.15 0.09 -14.13
N MET A 206 15.91 -1.07 -13.51
CA MET A 206 15.30 -1.18 -12.19
C MET A 206 16.07 -0.39 -11.14
N LEU A 207 17.41 -0.53 -11.08
CA LEU A 207 18.25 0.24 -10.15
C LEU A 207 18.16 1.75 -10.41
N GLU A 208 18.15 2.17 -11.67
CA GLU A 208 18.00 3.58 -12.03
C GLU A 208 16.63 4.12 -11.65
N VAL A 209 15.53 3.36 -11.86
CA VAL A 209 14.17 3.72 -11.41
C VAL A 209 14.16 3.89 -9.90
N HIS A 210 14.75 2.95 -9.17
CA HIS A 210 14.82 3.01 -7.71
C HIS A 210 15.56 4.26 -7.20
N HIS A 211 16.64 4.66 -7.85
CA HIS A 211 17.40 5.85 -7.45
C HIS A 211 16.79 7.17 -7.91
N LYS A 212 16.23 7.23 -9.12
CA LYS A 212 15.72 8.46 -9.74
C LYS A 212 14.24 8.70 -9.49
N GLY A 213 13.51 7.68 -9.01
CA GLY A 213 12.06 7.72 -8.81
C GLY A 213 11.24 7.45 -10.07
N ILE A 214 11.77 7.77 -11.27
CA ILE A 214 11.13 7.59 -12.56
C ILE A 214 12.17 7.39 -13.67
N LEU A 215 11.90 6.49 -14.60
CA LEU A 215 12.77 6.27 -15.78
C LEU A 215 11.99 5.77 -17.00
N ALA A 216 12.46 6.15 -18.20
CA ALA A 216 11.93 5.65 -19.46
C ALA A 216 12.41 4.22 -19.73
N CYS A 217 11.48 3.29 -19.95
CA CYS A 217 11.76 1.90 -20.33
C CYS A 217 11.96 1.75 -21.85
N GLY A 218 11.43 2.68 -22.62
CA GLY A 218 11.57 2.71 -24.09
C GLY A 218 10.67 3.74 -24.74
N ILE A 219 10.87 3.89 -26.06
CA ILE A 219 10.06 4.73 -26.93
C ILE A 219 9.38 3.81 -27.94
N TYR A 220 8.07 3.92 -28.06
CA TYR A 220 7.24 3.05 -28.90
C TYR A 220 6.25 3.88 -29.71
N PRO A 221 5.74 3.36 -30.86
CA PRO A 221 4.53 3.90 -31.47
C PRO A 221 3.42 4.00 -30.43
N TYR A 222 2.62 5.07 -30.48
CA TYR A 222 1.65 5.40 -29.45
C TYR A 222 0.73 4.22 -29.04
N ASP A 223 0.15 3.50 -30.02
CA ASP A 223 -0.73 2.37 -29.71
C ASP A 223 0.00 1.22 -29.01
N ALA A 224 1.26 0.95 -29.41
CA ALA A 224 2.10 -0.05 -28.75
C ALA A 224 2.49 0.39 -27.33
N ALA A 225 2.77 1.67 -27.13
CA ALA A 225 3.05 2.24 -25.81
C ALA A 225 1.84 2.10 -24.87
N VAL A 226 0.63 2.40 -25.35
CA VAL A 226 -0.62 2.22 -24.60
C VAL A 226 -0.83 0.75 -24.20
N ALA A 227 -0.62 -0.17 -25.14
CA ALA A 227 -0.75 -1.60 -24.87
C ALA A 227 0.23 -2.07 -23.79
N LYS A 228 1.50 -1.64 -23.87
CA LYS A 228 2.53 -1.98 -22.88
C LYS A 228 2.21 -1.42 -21.49
N VAL A 229 1.76 -0.16 -21.38
CA VAL A 229 1.32 0.41 -20.09
C VAL A 229 0.20 -0.41 -19.48
N ARG A 230 -0.82 -0.76 -20.28
CA ARG A 230 -1.94 -1.58 -19.79
C ARG A 230 -1.45 -2.95 -19.29
N GLU A 231 -0.59 -3.62 -20.06
CA GLU A 231 -0.03 -4.92 -19.68
C GLU A 231 0.75 -4.85 -18.37
N VAL A 232 1.57 -3.81 -18.16
CA VAL A 232 2.28 -3.59 -16.88
C VAL A 232 1.30 -3.42 -15.73
N LEU A 233 0.30 -2.56 -15.88
CA LEU A 233 -0.67 -2.25 -14.82
C LEU A 233 -1.53 -3.47 -14.46
N ASP A 234 -1.99 -4.24 -15.46
CA ASP A 234 -2.78 -5.45 -15.23
C ASP A 234 -1.94 -6.53 -14.54
N PHE A 235 -0.70 -6.75 -15.01
CA PHE A 235 0.21 -7.72 -14.41
C PHE A 235 0.61 -7.34 -12.97
N ALA A 236 0.87 -6.06 -12.71
CA ALA A 236 1.15 -5.58 -11.36
C ALA A 236 -0.07 -5.77 -10.43
N ARG A 237 -1.28 -5.49 -10.91
CA ARG A 237 -2.53 -5.70 -10.16
C ARG A 237 -2.77 -7.17 -9.82
N GLU A 238 -2.59 -8.08 -10.77
CA GLU A 238 -2.71 -9.52 -10.54
C GLU A 238 -1.80 -10.02 -9.43
N HIS A 239 -0.59 -9.46 -9.33
CA HIS A 239 0.40 -9.81 -8.31
C HIS A 239 0.32 -8.95 -7.03
N GLN A 240 -0.68 -8.08 -6.92
CA GLN A 240 -0.89 -7.19 -5.77
C GLN A 240 0.29 -6.24 -5.50
N HIS A 241 0.99 -5.81 -6.56
CA HIS A 241 2.05 -4.82 -6.51
C HIS A 241 1.56 -3.46 -7.01
N PRO A 242 1.89 -2.34 -6.31
CA PRO A 242 1.41 -1.01 -6.68
C PRO A 242 2.16 -0.39 -7.87
N LEU A 243 3.03 -1.13 -8.54
CA LEU A 243 3.86 -0.64 -9.65
C LEU A 243 3.03 0.16 -10.64
N GLN A 244 3.50 1.36 -10.99
CA GLN A 244 2.86 2.25 -11.94
C GLN A 244 3.73 2.51 -13.16
N CYS A 245 3.06 2.69 -14.29
CA CYS A 245 3.66 2.99 -15.56
C CYS A 245 2.82 4.05 -16.28
N VAL A 246 3.44 5.08 -16.83
CA VAL A 246 2.76 6.20 -17.48
C VAL A 246 3.33 6.48 -18.87
N LEU A 247 2.56 7.18 -19.68
CA LEU A 247 2.98 7.65 -21.01
C LEU A 247 3.43 9.10 -20.96
N GLU A 248 4.56 9.38 -21.58
CA GLU A 248 5.02 10.73 -21.88
C GLU A 248 5.06 10.90 -23.40
N ARG A 249 4.43 11.97 -23.91
CA ARG A 249 4.50 12.27 -25.35
C ARG A 249 5.95 12.59 -25.73
N SER A 250 6.49 11.92 -26.72
CA SER A 250 7.72 12.33 -27.36
C SER A 250 7.40 13.47 -28.31
N SER A 251 7.71 14.70 -27.96
CA SER A 251 7.70 15.79 -28.92
C SER A 251 8.72 15.45 -30.01
N SER A 252 8.26 15.28 -31.25
CA SER A 252 9.17 15.16 -32.40
C SER A 252 10.02 16.41 -32.46
N ILE A 253 11.34 16.23 -32.38
CA ILE A 253 12.31 17.27 -32.72
C ILE A 253 12.33 17.42 -34.23
#